data_52fd7d35ff98cb3d32e0242b2810ff14
#
_entry.id   52fd7d35ff98cb3d32e0242b2810ff14
#
_cell.length_a   1.000
_cell.length_b   1.000
_cell.length_c   1.000
_cell.angle_alpha   90.00
_cell.angle_beta   90.00
_cell.angle_gamma   90.00
#
_symmetry.space_group_name_H-M   'P 1'
#
loop_
_entity.id
_entity.type
_entity.pdbx_description
1 polymer ?
#
loop_
_entity_poly.entity_id
_entity_poly.type
_entity_poly.pdbx_seq_one_letter_code
_entity_poly.pdbx_strand_id
1 'polypeptide(L)'
;MLSEALRLIRVFHDLKQFELAERLKVSKSHISEIESGNKTPSLELVEKYSSEFKIPVSAIMFFAEELPSAKRGEKVRTKIASTVLDLLSFIEKKADANAA
;
A
#
# COMPACT_ATOMS: atom_id res chain seq x y z
N MET A 1 7.56 -0.90 -5.68
CA MET A 1 8.30 -0.51 -4.51
C MET A 1 7.37 -0.42 -3.32
N LEU A 2 7.78 -0.96 -2.22
CA LEU A 2 6.92 -1.09 -1.04
C LEU A 2 6.56 0.28 -0.45
N SER A 3 7.52 1.19 -0.33
CA SER A 3 7.27 2.54 0.17
C SER A 3 6.20 3.26 -0.62
N GLU A 4 6.25 3.17 -1.92
CA GLU A 4 5.27 3.79 -2.79
C GLU A 4 3.91 3.11 -2.69
N ALA A 5 3.90 1.79 -2.59
CA ALA A 5 2.66 1.03 -2.41
C ALA A 5 1.94 1.48 -1.13
N LEU A 6 2.67 1.59 -0.04
CA LEU A 6 2.08 2.02 1.24
C LEU A 6 1.55 3.45 1.17
N ARG A 7 2.31 4.34 0.51
CA ARG A 7 1.87 5.71 0.29
C ARG A 7 0.56 5.76 -0.50
N LEU A 8 0.48 5.00 -1.58
CA LEU A 8 -0.71 4.98 -2.43
C LEU A 8 -1.92 4.39 -1.71
N ILE A 9 -1.72 3.38 -0.87
CA ILE A 9 -2.79 2.84 -0.04
C ILE A 9 -3.35 3.92 0.86
N ARG A 10 -2.48 4.71 1.49
CA ARG A 10 -2.90 5.83 2.33
C ARG A 10 -3.71 6.87 1.53
N VAL A 11 -3.15 7.30 0.41
CA VAL A 11 -3.78 8.31 -0.44
C VAL A 11 -5.14 7.83 -0.97
N PHE A 12 -5.21 6.57 -1.34
CA PHE A 12 -6.46 5.95 -1.81
C PHE A 12 -7.57 6.01 -0.75
N HIS A 13 -7.19 5.95 0.52
CA HIS A 13 -8.15 6.03 1.63
C HIS A 13 -8.36 7.45 2.15
N ASP A 14 -7.88 8.45 1.42
CA ASP A 14 -8.05 9.87 1.76
C ASP A 14 -7.50 10.24 3.14
N LEU A 15 -6.43 9.60 3.55
CA LEU A 15 -5.81 9.86 4.85
C LEU A 15 -4.56 10.71 4.69
N LYS A 16 -4.41 11.66 5.60
CA LYS A 16 -3.16 12.41 5.76
C LYS A 16 -2.17 11.55 6.56
N GLN A 17 -0.89 11.86 6.44
CA GLN A 17 0.14 11.10 7.15
C GLN A 17 -0.11 11.04 8.67
N PHE A 18 -0.50 12.16 9.28
CA PHE A 18 -0.72 12.18 10.72
C PHE A 18 -1.94 11.34 11.11
N GLU A 19 -2.96 11.30 10.26
CA GLU A 19 -4.15 10.51 10.51
C GLU A 19 -3.82 9.01 10.47
N LEU A 20 -3.04 8.61 9.48
CA LEU A 20 -2.58 7.22 9.39
C LEU A 20 -1.70 6.85 10.58
N ALA A 21 -0.80 7.75 10.96
CA ALA A 21 0.09 7.52 12.11
C ALA A 21 -0.72 7.23 13.37
N GLU A 22 -1.78 7.98 13.61
CA GLU A 22 -2.67 7.74 14.74
C GLU A 22 -3.31 6.36 14.68
N ARG A 23 -3.80 5.98 13.51
CA ARG A 23 -4.45 4.67 13.33
C ARG A 23 -3.51 3.50 13.55
N LEU A 24 -2.28 3.64 13.06
CA LEU A 24 -1.29 2.59 13.18
C LEU A 24 -0.50 2.66 14.49
N LYS A 25 -0.75 3.69 15.30
CA LYS A 25 -0.05 3.93 16.59
C LYS A 25 1.46 4.03 16.41
N VAL A 26 1.86 4.79 15.42
CA VAL A 26 3.26 5.14 15.15
C VAL A 26 3.37 6.64 15.01
N SER A 27 4.60 7.16 14.96
CA SER A 27 4.79 8.60 14.78
C SER A 27 4.56 9.02 13.32
N LYS A 28 4.16 10.27 13.12
CA LYS A 28 4.04 10.85 11.78
C LYS A 28 5.39 10.82 11.08
N SER A 29 6.46 11.12 11.81
CA SER A 29 7.83 11.07 11.26
C SER A 29 8.16 9.70 10.72
N HIS A 30 7.74 8.64 11.40
CA HIS A 30 7.97 7.28 10.95
C HIS A 30 7.25 7.02 9.62
N ILE A 31 5.99 7.41 9.52
CA ILE A 31 5.22 7.30 8.26
C ILE A 31 5.92 8.07 7.14
N SER A 32 6.33 9.31 7.42
CA SER A 32 7.01 10.14 6.44
C SER A 32 8.30 9.51 5.93
N GLU A 33 9.11 8.96 6.83
CA GLU A 33 10.36 8.30 6.47
C GLU A 33 10.14 7.03 5.65
N ILE A 34 9.11 6.27 5.98
CA ILE A 34 8.75 5.07 5.23
C ILE A 34 8.30 5.45 3.81
N GLU A 35 7.42 6.44 3.70
CA GLU A 35 6.86 6.83 2.39
C GLU A 35 7.90 7.49 1.49
N SER A 36 8.88 8.17 2.06
CA SER A 36 9.95 8.79 1.29
C SER A 36 11.03 7.80 0.84
N GLY A 37 11.00 6.58 1.36
CA GLY A 37 12.01 5.58 1.07
C GLY A 37 13.25 5.68 1.94
N ASN A 38 13.28 6.60 2.90
CA ASN A 38 14.42 6.76 3.81
C ASN A 38 14.54 5.63 4.82
N LYS A 39 13.43 4.95 5.09
CA LYS A 39 13.40 3.77 5.93
C LYS A 39 12.68 2.63 5.22
N THR A 40 13.19 1.43 5.38
CA THR A 40 12.53 0.23 4.87
C THR A 40 11.41 -0.16 5.83
N PRO A 41 10.19 -0.37 5.34
CA PRO A 41 9.09 -0.84 6.19
C PRO A 41 9.41 -2.22 6.78
N SER A 42 9.15 -2.40 8.06
CA SER A 42 9.24 -3.70 8.69
C SER A 42 8.01 -4.53 8.34
N LEU A 43 8.12 -5.85 8.46
CA LEU A 43 6.98 -6.72 8.29
C LEU A 43 5.88 -6.37 9.30
N GLU A 44 6.25 -6.04 10.53
CA GLU A 44 5.31 -5.62 11.56
C GLU A 44 4.50 -4.39 11.10
N LEU A 45 5.15 -3.42 10.49
CA LEU A 45 4.47 -2.24 9.98
C LEU A 45 3.53 -2.60 8.83
N VAL A 46 3.96 -3.45 7.91
CA VAL A 46 3.12 -3.93 6.82
C VAL A 46 1.88 -4.65 7.36
N GLU A 47 2.05 -5.43 8.42
CA GLU A 47 0.94 -6.10 9.08
C GLU A 47 -0.04 -5.11 9.71
N LYS A 48 0.45 -3.98 10.22
CA LYS A 48 -0.43 -2.91 10.71
C LYS A 48 -1.27 -2.31 9.60
N TYR A 49 -0.67 -2.06 8.44
CA TYR A 49 -1.42 -1.60 7.26
C TYR A 49 -2.47 -2.64 6.86
N SER A 50 -2.07 -3.89 6.81
CA SER A 50 -2.95 -4.99 6.46
C SER A 50 -4.17 -5.04 7.39
N SER A 51 -3.94 -4.93 8.67
CA SER A 51 -5.01 -4.97 9.67
C SER A 51 -5.91 -3.76 9.58
N GLU A 52 -5.33 -2.58 9.42
CA GLU A 52 -6.10 -1.33 9.38
C GLU A 52 -7.00 -1.24 8.14
N PHE A 53 -6.46 -1.59 6.99
CA PHE A 53 -7.18 -1.45 5.73
C PHE A 53 -7.85 -2.73 5.26
N LYS A 54 -7.70 -3.80 6.02
CA LYS A 54 -8.26 -5.12 5.69
C LYS A 54 -7.80 -5.61 4.31
N ILE A 55 -6.53 -5.40 4.03
CA ILE A 55 -5.87 -5.84 2.81
C ILE A 55 -4.86 -6.91 3.22
N PRO A 56 -4.91 -8.13 2.66
CA PRO A 56 -3.92 -9.15 3.00
C PRO A 56 -2.50 -8.67 2.73
N VAL A 57 -1.55 -9.06 3.58
CA VAL A 57 -0.13 -8.72 3.37
C VAL A 57 0.32 -9.14 1.98
N SER A 58 -0.11 -10.31 1.51
CA SER A 58 0.21 -10.79 0.16
C SER A 58 -0.28 -9.84 -0.93
N ALA A 59 -1.45 -9.22 -0.75
CA ALA A 59 -1.97 -8.24 -1.70
C ALA A 59 -1.14 -6.95 -1.69
N ILE A 60 -0.71 -6.51 -0.51
CA ILE A 60 0.18 -5.34 -0.40
C ILE A 60 1.50 -5.61 -1.11
N MET A 61 2.07 -6.79 -0.91
CA MET A 61 3.34 -7.17 -1.55
C MET A 61 3.18 -7.33 -3.06
N PHE A 62 2.07 -7.90 -3.50
CA PHE A 62 1.75 -7.99 -4.92
C PHE A 62 1.69 -6.61 -5.55
N PHE A 63 0.99 -5.68 -4.91
CA PHE A 63 0.89 -4.30 -5.38
C PHE A 63 2.28 -3.66 -5.46
N ALA A 64 3.09 -3.86 -4.43
CA ALA A 64 4.45 -3.31 -4.41
C ALA A 64 5.30 -3.84 -5.57
N GLU A 65 5.16 -5.11 -5.91
CA GLU A 65 5.89 -5.72 -7.02
C GLU A 65 5.45 -5.19 -8.38
N GLU A 66 4.15 -4.94 -8.53
CA GLU A 66 3.58 -4.49 -9.80
C GLU A 66 3.83 -3.00 -10.06
N LEU A 67 4.06 -2.21 -9.01
CA LEU A 67 4.41 -0.81 -9.21
C LEU A 67 5.77 -0.73 -9.87
N PRO A 68 5.88 -0.07 -11.03
CA PRO A 68 7.16 0.04 -11.68
C PRO A 68 8.13 0.82 -10.83
N SER A 69 9.38 0.44 -10.89
CA SER A 69 10.45 1.29 -10.39
C SER A 69 10.38 2.56 -11.21
N ALA A 70 9.79 3.54 -10.62
CA ALA A 70 9.30 4.78 -11.16
C ALA A 70 10.10 5.37 -12.31
N LYS A 71 9.58 5.23 -13.51
CA LYS A 71 9.82 6.23 -14.53
C LYS A 71 8.59 7.13 -14.56
N ARG A 72 8.82 8.39 -14.34
CA ARG A 72 7.76 9.40 -14.27
C ARG A 72 7.17 9.67 -15.64
N GLY A 73 5.86 9.95 -15.68
CA GLY A 73 5.17 10.35 -16.89
C GLY A 73 3.83 9.66 -17.04
N GLU A 74 3.19 9.85 -18.18
CA GLU A 74 1.86 9.32 -18.46
C GLU A 74 1.78 7.81 -18.34
N LYS A 75 2.83 7.12 -18.72
CA LYS A 75 2.91 5.66 -18.62
C LYS A 75 2.82 5.18 -17.19
N VAL A 76 3.31 5.97 -16.24
CA VAL A 76 3.24 5.65 -14.82
C VAL A 76 1.80 5.72 -14.34
N ARG A 77 1.04 6.73 -14.75
CA ARG A 77 -0.37 6.86 -14.39
C ARG A 77 -1.18 5.66 -14.85
N THR A 78 -1.01 5.29 -16.11
CA THR A 78 -1.70 4.13 -16.67
C THR A 78 -1.31 2.85 -15.93
N LYS A 79 -0.04 2.69 -15.63
CA LYS A 79 0.45 1.51 -14.90
C LYS A 79 -0.10 1.47 -13.49
N ILE A 80 -0.15 2.61 -12.80
CA ILE A 80 -0.72 2.68 -11.45
C ILE A 80 -2.21 2.31 -11.49
N ALA A 81 -2.97 2.85 -12.45
CA ALA A 81 -4.39 2.53 -12.58
C ALA A 81 -4.59 1.03 -12.84
N SER A 82 -3.84 0.47 -13.75
CA SER A 82 -3.87 -0.96 -14.04
C SER A 82 -3.52 -1.80 -12.80
N THR A 83 -2.49 -1.39 -12.07
CA THR A 83 -2.06 -2.09 -10.88
C THR A 83 -3.11 -2.04 -9.77
N VAL A 84 -3.79 -0.91 -9.63
CA VAL A 84 -4.90 -0.79 -8.66
C VAL A 84 -6.03 -1.75 -9.03
N LEU A 85 -6.38 -1.84 -10.30
CA LEU A 85 -7.41 -2.78 -10.75
C LEU A 85 -6.99 -4.22 -10.51
N ASP A 86 -5.72 -4.56 -10.76
CA ASP A 86 -5.18 -5.89 -10.50
C ASP A 86 -5.24 -6.22 -9.01
N LEU A 87 -4.90 -5.25 -8.16
CA LEU A 87 -4.96 -5.42 -6.72
C LEU A 87 -6.39 -5.68 -6.25
N LEU A 88 -7.34 -4.90 -6.74
CA LEU A 88 -8.75 -5.09 -6.40
C LEU A 88 -9.25 -6.45 -6.83
N SER A 89 -8.90 -6.90 -8.03
CA SER A 89 -9.23 -8.23 -8.50
C SER A 89 -8.61 -9.33 -7.64
N PHE A 90 -7.36 -9.14 -7.24
CA PHE A 90 -6.67 -10.09 -6.37
C PHE A 90 -7.38 -10.21 -5.02
N ILE A 91 -7.77 -9.10 -4.42
CA ILE A 91 -8.47 -9.06 -3.14
C ILE A 91 -9.82 -9.73 -3.26
N GLU A 92 -10.55 -9.44 -4.33
CA GLU A 92 -11.86 -10.03 -4.59
C GLU A 92 -11.80 -11.55 -4.70
N LYS A 93 -10.84 -12.05 -5.46
CA LYS A 93 -10.63 -13.50 -5.59
C LYS A 93 -10.28 -14.15 -4.25
N LYS A 94 -9.47 -13.50 -3.46
CA LYS A 94 -9.08 -13.98 -2.14
C LYS A 94 -10.28 -14.03 -1.21
N ALA A 95 -11.14 -13.01 -1.25
CA ALA A 95 -12.34 -12.95 -0.45
C ALA A 95 -13.32 -14.06 -0.85
N ASP A 96 -13.50 -14.28 -2.15
CA ASP A 96 -14.37 -15.36 -2.66
C ASP A 96 -13.87 -16.73 -2.23
N ALA A 97 -12.56 -16.96 -2.31
CA ALA A 97 -11.96 -18.22 -1.86
C ALA A 97 -12.18 -18.45 -0.37
N ASN A 98 -12.14 -17.40 0.44
CA ASN A 98 -12.35 -17.49 1.87
C ASN A 98 -13.84 -17.58 2.25
N ALA A 99 -14.72 -17.11 1.38
CA ALA A 99 -16.16 -17.16 1.60
C ALA A 99 -16.76 -18.52 1.29
N ALA A 100 -16.09 -19.27 0.48
CA ALA A 100 -16.53 -20.63 0.15
C ALA A 100 -16.19 -21.59 1.28
#